data_02bcec1b8bc41740593156c1894064cf
#
_entry.id   02bcec1b8bc41740593156c1894064cf
#
_cell.length_a   1.000
_cell.length_b   1.000
_cell.length_c   1.000
_cell.angle_alpha   90.00
_cell.angle_beta   90.00
_cell.angle_gamma   90.00
#
_symmetry.space_group_name_H-M   'P 1'
#
loop_
_entity.id
_entity.type
_entity.pdbx_description
1 polymer ?
#
loop_
_entity_poly.entity_id
_entity_poly.type
_entity_poly.pdbx_seq_one_letter_code
_entity_poly.pdbx_strand_id
1 'polypeptide(L)'
;MAFLSSFRVGAETVYPDELRERLRGFPLFENVGESALRALMSEANWFALPGGTLLDRDGENDAALFLVVAGSLGVFVKDAQGQRRLVTHVPAGETVGEMSLIAGSTGHSAQIVALRDTELLRISPAGFESLIARHPRVMMNITRFLVRRLQVATRQGDGARPRTFAIVPLQPGLADAPVAFRLATALTEMGLRAAVLDSAAAEQDAEWFNSFEQAHDVVFYRGDAPDSPWTHLCLRQADRIFLLASAERPLPPRPLDLPAFKERASGLPELLLLQPLNSPLRLPERFSSRSGLFQGHHHIRVGHARDIARVARFIAGRATGLVLAGGGARGFAHIGIIKALMEADVPFDRLGGTSMGAIIAAGLAHEWGLEELIERMRAVFVTDNPLSDWTMPLIALLKGSKVSAKLREHFGDICIEELPRGFFAISSDLTSGRIHVHRDGLLWRALRASVALPGILPPVVHHGHLLVDGGVMNNLPVDVMRDLAPGAGPVLACDVTGEIDMKASDDRYGERPWWRLLREHMRGSPSIVSILMRSGTVGSEAQRRIVREQCDYLIEPPMPAIGLRDWKKFDQAVQEGYDTARACMEKNPIPMRQTVVRARPV
;
A
#
# COMPACT_ATOMS: atom_id res chain seq x y z
N MET A 1 17.77 11.85 29.09
CA MET A 1 17.26 12.70 30.18
C MET A 1 17.89 14.09 30.26
N ALA A 2 18.98 14.38 29.59
CA ALA A 2 19.63 15.70 29.62
C ALA A 2 19.02 16.73 28.64
N PHE A 3 18.24 16.31 27.63
CA PHE A 3 17.64 17.18 26.61
C PHE A 3 16.33 17.88 27.01
N LEU A 4 15.65 17.41 28.07
CA LEU A 4 14.37 17.96 28.51
C LEU A 4 14.47 18.87 29.75
N SER A 5 15.66 19.13 30.28
CA SER A 5 15.82 19.87 31.54
C SER A 5 15.99 21.38 31.41
N SER A 6 16.09 21.93 30.20
CA SER A 6 16.40 23.38 30.01
C SER A 6 15.23 24.27 29.57
N PHE A 7 14.05 23.72 29.33
CA PHE A 7 12.86 24.51 28.93
C PHE A 7 11.72 24.41 29.94
N ARG A 8 11.85 25.04 31.10
CA ARG A 8 10.74 25.36 32.00
C ARG A 8 10.03 26.61 31.48
N VAL A 9 8.74 26.47 31.19
CA VAL A 9 7.80 27.57 30.98
C VAL A 9 7.75 28.45 32.23
N GLY A 10 8.17 29.70 32.09
CA GLY A 10 8.05 30.71 33.12
C GLY A 10 8.53 32.05 32.62
N ALA A 11 7.62 32.97 32.37
CA ALA A 11 7.72 34.41 32.22
C ALA A 11 8.86 34.99 31.37
N GLU A 12 8.51 35.67 30.28
CA GLU A 12 9.35 36.30 29.27
C GLU A 12 10.12 35.32 28.35
N THR A 13 9.39 34.75 27.42
CA THR A 13 9.96 33.94 26.33
C THR A 13 10.56 34.88 25.31
N VAL A 14 11.88 35.15 25.41
CA VAL A 14 12.66 35.68 24.31
C VAL A 14 12.77 34.53 23.29
N TYR A 15 11.94 34.59 22.25
CA TYR A 15 12.08 33.67 21.14
C TYR A 15 13.41 33.94 20.43
N PRO A 16 14.28 32.94 20.25
CA PRO A 16 15.57 33.13 19.58
C PRO A 16 15.32 33.69 18.17
N ASP A 17 16.23 34.57 17.72
CA ASP A 17 16.21 35.10 16.33
C ASP A 17 16.18 33.98 15.29
N GLU A 18 16.72 32.86 15.63
CA GLU A 18 16.71 31.59 14.92
C GLU A 18 15.33 31.03 14.62
N LEU A 19 14.39 31.03 15.58
CA LEU A 19 13.01 30.59 15.35
C LEU A 19 12.33 31.49 14.30
N ARG A 20 12.63 32.78 14.33
CA ARG A 20 12.11 33.76 13.37
C ARG A 20 12.61 33.50 11.95
N GLU A 21 13.89 33.15 11.78
CA GLU A 21 14.45 32.79 10.48
C GLU A 21 13.84 31.49 9.93
N ARG A 22 13.65 30.49 10.79
CA ARG A 22 12.96 29.24 10.39
C ARG A 22 11.54 29.51 9.90
N LEU A 23 10.78 30.31 10.65
CA LEU A 23 9.39 30.64 10.28
C LEU A 23 9.31 31.39 8.95
N ARG A 24 10.29 32.22 8.60
CA ARG A 24 10.35 32.88 7.28
C ARG A 24 10.43 31.89 6.12
N GLY A 25 11.11 30.78 6.32
CA GLY A 25 11.24 29.73 5.31
C GLY A 25 9.97 28.90 5.09
N PHE A 26 8.93 29.07 5.93
CA PHE A 26 7.73 28.25 5.82
C PHE A 26 6.74 28.81 4.78
N PRO A 27 6.13 27.94 3.97
CA PRO A 27 5.16 28.35 2.96
C PRO A 27 3.96 29.13 3.53
N LEU A 28 3.64 28.91 4.82
CA LEU A 28 2.59 29.65 5.52
C LEU A 28 2.87 31.16 5.57
N PHE A 29 4.13 31.54 5.63
CA PHE A 29 4.57 32.93 5.71
C PHE A 29 5.11 33.48 4.39
N GLU A 30 4.94 32.76 3.31
CA GLU A 30 5.31 33.22 1.97
C GLU A 30 4.59 34.52 1.63
N ASN A 31 5.37 35.55 1.27
CA ASN A 31 4.87 36.92 1.00
C ASN A 31 4.14 37.59 2.21
N VAL A 32 4.45 37.18 3.42
CA VAL A 32 3.95 37.77 4.67
C VAL A 32 5.05 38.62 5.29
N GLY A 33 4.72 39.84 5.68
CA GLY A 33 5.71 40.79 6.21
C GLY A 33 6.20 40.43 7.63
N GLU A 34 7.33 41.01 8.03
CA GLU A 34 7.98 40.85 9.34
C GLU A 34 7.02 41.14 10.53
N SER A 35 6.08 42.07 10.34
CA SER A 35 5.06 42.41 11.34
C SER A 35 4.14 41.24 11.67
N ALA A 36 3.84 40.39 10.69
CA ALA A 36 3.00 39.21 10.91
C ALA A 36 3.72 38.11 11.68
N LEU A 37 5.02 37.92 11.40
CA LEU A 37 5.85 36.97 12.17
C LEU A 37 5.95 37.40 13.63
N ARG A 38 6.19 38.69 13.89
CA ARG A 38 6.22 39.24 15.26
C ARG A 38 4.85 39.09 15.96
N ALA A 39 3.76 39.35 15.27
CA ALA A 39 2.41 39.17 15.82
C ALA A 39 2.14 37.70 16.14
N LEU A 40 2.53 36.77 15.25
CA LEU A 40 2.43 35.34 15.52
C LEU A 40 3.22 34.96 16.77
N MET A 41 4.48 35.38 16.87
CA MET A 41 5.37 35.01 17.98
C MET A 41 4.86 35.56 19.33
N SER A 42 4.17 36.71 19.33
CA SER A 42 3.58 37.27 20.56
C SER A 42 2.31 36.53 21.03
N GLU A 43 1.61 35.81 20.14
CA GLU A 43 0.35 35.14 20.43
C GLU A 43 0.52 33.60 20.52
N ALA A 44 1.70 33.09 20.18
CA ALA A 44 1.98 31.65 20.11
C ALA A 44 2.74 31.13 21.32
N ASN A 45 2.38 29.92 21.77
CA ASN A 45 3.12 29.18 22.78
C ASN A 45 3.95 28.08 22.10
N TRP A 46 5.27 28.07 22.36
CA TRP A 46 6.19 27.05 21.85
C TRP A 46 6.32 25.92 22.87
N PHE A 47 6.22 24.67 22.40
CA PHE A 47 6.42 23.48 23.23
C PHE A 47 6.91 22.31 22.40
N ALA A 48 7.56 21.33 23.06
CA ALA A 48 7.99 20.09 22.46
C ALA A 48 7.04 18.95 22.84
N LEU A 49 6.72 18.11 21.83
CA LEU A 49 5.90 16.92 21.98
C LEU A 49 6.73 15.69 21.65
N PRO A 50 6.98 14.78 22.61
CA PRO A 50 7.73 13.57 22.36
C PRO A 50 7.07 12.66 21.34
N GLY A 51 7.87 11.98 20.51
CA GLY A 51 7.38 10.99 19.54
C GLY A 51 6.49 9.94 20.19
N GLY A 52 5.37 9.62 19.54
CA GLY A 52 4.34 8.72 20.05
C GLY A 52 3.25 9.37 20.89
N THR A 53 3.42 10.64 21.30
CA THR A 53 2.47 11.34 22.17
C THR A 53 1.27 11.87 21.35
N LEU A 54 0.07 11.73 21.92
CA LEU A 54 -1.16 12.31 21.38
C LEU A 54 -1.16 13.82 21.67
N LEU A 55 -1.42 14.62 20.63
CA LEU A 55 -1.46 16.09 20.77
C LEU A 55 -2.62 16.56 21.65
N ASP A 56 -3.72 15.79 21.69
CA ASP A 56 -4.96 16.13 22.43
C ASP A 56 -5.12 15.13 23.59
N ARG A 57 -4.44 15.38 24.72
CA ARG A 57 -4.41 14.46 25.88
C ARG A 57 -5.39 14.85 27.01
N ASP A 58 -5.83 16.08 27.08
CA ASP A 58 -6.46 16.58 28.32
C ASP A 58 -7.91 17.03 28.20
N GLY A 59 -8.64 16.61 27.17
CA GLY A 59 -10.11 16.86 27.13
C GLY A 59 -10.52 18.35 27.16
N GLU A 60 -9.58 19.28 27.07
CA GLU A 60 -9.84 20.67 26.83
C GLU A 60 -10.19 20.85 25.35
N ASN A 61 -11.46 21.08 25.13
CA ASN A 61 -12.12 21.33 23.85
C ASN A 61 -11.67 22.68 23.20
N ASP A 62 -10.42 23.09 23.41
CA ASP A 62 -9.89 24.34 22.86
C ASP A 62 -9.32 24.06 21.46
N ALA A 63 -10.17 24.31 20.47
CA ALA A 63 -9.71 24.38 19.08
C ALA A 63 -8.51 25.34 19.00
N ALA A 64 -7.35 24.86 18.61
CA ALA A 64 -6.14 25.67 18.45
C ALA A 64 -5.46 25.33 17.12
N LEU A 65 -4.74 26.31 16.56
CA LEU A 65 -3.86 26.05 15.42
C LEU A 65 -2.50 25.63 15.94
N PHE A 66 -1.98 24.53 15.43
CA PHE A 66 -0.61 24.08 15.70
C PHE A 66 0.21 24.15 14.43
N LEU A 67 1.32 24.83 14.49
CA LEU A 67 2.32 24.89 13.44
C LEU A 67 3.50 23.98 13.82
N VAL A 68 3.86 23.06 12.94
CA VAL A 68 5.03 22.18 13.14
C VAL A 68 6.29 22.94 12.81
N VAL A 69 7.13 23.22 13.83
CA VAL A 69 8.42 23.92 13.68
C VAL A 69 9.52 22.95 13.30
N ALA A 70 9.57 21.81 13.98
CA ALA A 70 10.48 20.70 13.71
C ALA A 70 9.77 19.39 13.98
N GLY A 71 10.21 18.28 13.39
CA GLY A 71 9.59 17.00 13.57
C GLY A 71 8.43 16.75 12.59
N SER A 72 7.46 15.92 13.00
CA SER A 72 6.28 15.59 12.18
C SER A 72 5.13 15.06 13.01
N LEU A 73 3.89 15.32 12.54
CA LEU A 73 2.66 14.79 13.11
C LEU A 73 1.99 13.81 12.14
N GLY A 74 1.28 12.83 12.67
CA GLY A 74 0.37 11.96 11.93
C GLY A 74 -1.08 12.23 12.33
N VAL A 75 -1.97 12.32 11.33
CA VAL A 75 -3.41 12.40 11.53
C VAL A 75 -4.00 11.02 11.30
N PHE A 76 -4.63 10.45 12.33
CA PHE A 76 -5.20 9.11 12.33
C PHE A 76 -6.72 9.17 12.44
N VAL A 77 -7.41 8.32 11.69
CA VAL A 77 -8.85 8.04 11.85
C VAL A 77 -9.05 6.58 12.21
N LYS A 78 -10.14 6.26 12.87
CA LYS A 78 -10.55 4.87 13.11
C LYS A 78 -11.28 4.36 11.87
N ASP A 79 -10.88 3.20 11.37
CA ASP A 79 -11.59 2.51 10.31
C ASP A 79 -12.89 1.83 10.84
N ALA A 80 -13.63 1.18 9.95
CA ALA A 80 -14.87 0.48 10.30
C ALA A 80 -14.66 -0.70 11.28
N GLN A 81 -13.43 -1.16 11.44
CA GLN A 81 -13.00 -2.21 12.38
C GLN A 81 -12.45 -1.63 13.69
N GLY A 82 -12.43 -0.28 13.83
CA GLY A 82 -11.91 0.43 15.00
C GLY A 82 -10.38 0.52 15.04
N GLN A 83 -9.68 0.07 13.98
CA GLN A 83 -8.23 0.19 13.88
C GLN A 83 -7.83 1.61 13.45
N ARG A 84 -6.69 2.10 13.97
CA ARG A 84 -6.15 3.40 13.60
C ARG A 84 -5.50 3.33 12.22
N ARG A 85 -5.92 4.19 11.30
CA ARG A 85 -5.33 4.36 9.98
C ARG A 85 -4.76 5.77 9.86
N LEU A 86 -3.48 5.87 9.46
CA LEU A 86 -2.84 7.14 9.14
C LEU A 86 -3.47 7.70 7.85
N VAL A 87 -4.03 8.91 7.93
CA VAL A 87 -4.66 9.60 6.79
C VAL A 87 -3.72 10.62 6.19
N THR A 88 -2.97 11.32 7.03
CA THR A 88 -2.08 12.39 6.57
C THR A 88 -0.85 12.49 7.47
N HIS A 89 0.30 12.70 6.84
CA HIS A 89 1.56 13.07 7.47
C HIS A 89 1.73 14.59 7.36
N VAL A 90 2.06 15.24 8.47
CA VAL A 90 2.20 16.71 8.58
C VAL A 90 3.64 17.03 8.93
N PRO A 91 4.49 17.41 7.98
CA PRO A 91 5.89 17.75 8.22
C PRO A 91 6.06 19.15 8.79
N ALA A 92 7.30 19.49 9.13
CA ALA A 92 7.68 20.85 9.52
C ALA A 92 7.28 21.88 8.43
N GLY A 93 6.77 23.03 8.87
CA GLY A 93 6.25 24.10 8.02
C GLY A 93 4.77 23.98 7.69
N GLU A 94 4.10 22.90 8.10
CA GLU A 94 2.65 22.72 7.94
C GLU A 94 1.89 22.88 9.25
N THR A 95 0.56 23.02 9.14
CA THR A 95 -0.35 23.25 10.28
C THR A 95 -1.33 22.11 10.48
N VAL A 96 -1.84 21.96 11.71
CA VAL A 96 -3.00 21.14 12.07
C VAL A 96 -3.92 21.94 13.00
N GLY A 97 -5.21 21.54 13.06
CA GLY A 97 -6.22 22.19 13.88
C GLY A 97 -6.98 23.31 13.17
N GLU A 98 -6.54 23.72 11.97
CA GLU A 98 -7.20 24.76 11.17
C GLU A 98 -8.64 24.39 10.82
N MET A 99 -8.94 23.12 10.58
CA MET A 99 -10.29 22.67 10.24
C MET A 99 -11.26 22.86 11.39
N SER A 100 -10.85 22.59 12.63
CA SER A 100 -11.68 22.81 13.82
C SER A 100 -11.95 24.28 14.06
N LEU A 101 -10.95 25.15 13.85
CA LEU A 101 -11.08 26.59 13.98
C LEU A 101 -12.00 27.20 12.91
N ILE A 102 -11.90 26.75 11.66
CA ILE A 102 -12.68 27.30 10.54
C ILE A 102 -14.10 26.75 10.53
N ALA A 103 -14.30 25.46 10.83
CA ALA A 103 -15.60 24.80 10.80
C ALA A 103 -16.44 25.06 12.08
N GLY A 104 -15.84 25.56 13.16
CA GLY A 104 -16.51 25.74 14.44
C GLY A 104 -17.01 24.44 15.09
N SER A 105 -16.45 23.30 14.69
CA SER A 105 -16.87 21.97 15.14
C SER A 105 -16.10 21.56 16.40
N THR A 106 -16.81 21.21 17.47
CA THR A 106 -16.24 20.76 18.75
C THR A 106 -15.88 19.26 18.80
N GLY A 107 -15.90 18.55 17.67
CA GLY A 107 -15.63 17.11 17.62
C GLY A 107 -14.45 16.78 16.71
N HIS A 108 -13.34 16.32 17.28
CA HIS A 108 -12.23 15.78 16.51
C HIS A 108 -12.58 14.35 16.04
N SER A 109 -12.85 14.18 14.76
CA SER A 109 -13.00 12.86 14.14
C SER A 109 -11.66 12.16 13.90
N ALA A 110 -10.55 12.87 14.10
CA ALA A 110 -9.19 12.40 13.86
C ALA A 110 -8.31 12.60 15.09
N GLN A 111 -7.40 11.64 15.34
CA GLN A 111 -6.37 11.73 16.38
C GLN A 111 -5.07 12.25 15.78
N ILE A 112 -4.47 13.26 16.41
CA ILE A 112 -3.19 13.83 15.99
C ILE A 112 -2.10 13.33 16.95
N VAL A 113 -1.07 12.70 16.39
CA VAL A 113 0.01 12.07 17.14
C VAL A 113 1.36 12.55 16.63
N ALA A 114 2.31 12.86 17.50
CA ALA A 114 3.67 13.10 17.11
C ALA A 114 4.30 11.80 16.59
N LEU A 115 4.71 11.78 15.32
CA LEU A 115 5.38 10.61 14.73
C LEU A 115 6.80 10.47 15.24
N ARG A 116 7.44 11.59 15.57
CA ARG A 116 8.77 11.73 16.16
C ARG A 116 8.79 12.91 17.13
N ASP A 117 9.90 13.14 17.81
CA ASP A 117 10.05 14.34 18.66
C ASP A 117 9.74 15.58 17.82
N THR A 118 8.76 16.35 18.23
CA THR A 118 8.15 17.41 17.42
C THR A 118 8.05 18.70 18.20
N GLU A 119 8.52 19.79 17.62
CA GLU A 119 8.37 21.15 18.14
C GLU A 119 7.17 21.83 17.49
N LEU A 120 6.33 22.41 18.30
CA LEU A 120 5.06 23.01 17.90
C LEU A 120 4.93 24.44 18.41
N LEU A 121 4.34 25.29 17.59
CA LEU A 121 3.77 26.57 18.02
C LEU A 121 2.23 26.42 18.11
N ARG A 122 1.69 26.60 19.31
CA ARG A 122 0.24 26.63 19.55
C ARG A 122 -0.23 28.07 19.48
N ILE A 123 -1.23 28.32 18.67
CA ILE A 123 -1.94 29.61 18.54
C ILE A 123 -3.37 29.40 19.03
N SER A 124 -3.78 30.18 20.03
CA SER A 124 -5.14 30.14 20.54
C SER A 124 -6.14 30.62 19.50
N PRO A 125 -7.47 30.32 19.64
CA PRO A 125 -8.50 30.82 18.73
C PRO A 125 -8.49 32.33 18.63
N ALA A 126 -8.39 33.03 19.76
CA ALA A 126 -8.36 34.51 19.80
C ALA A 126 -7.10 35.07 19.13
N GLY A 127 -5.94 34.42 19.35
CA GLY A 127 -4.68 34.78 18.68
C GLY A 127 -4.76 34.55 17.16
N PHE A 128 -5.40 33.46 16.74
CA PHE A 128 -5.64 33.18 15.32
C PHE A 128 -6.54 34.22 14.65
N GLU A 129 -7.66 34.56 15.28
CA GLU A 129 -8.55 35.63 14.79
C GLU A 129 -7.83 36.97 14.70
N SER A 130 -7.08 37.35 15.73
CA SER A 130 -6.27 38.56 15.76
C SER A 130 -5.21 38.57 14.62
N LEU A 131 -4.53 37.44 14.39
CA LEU A 131 -3.53 37.30 13.34
C LEU A 131 -4.16 37.48 11.95
N ILE A 132 -5.29 36.83 11.69
CA ILE A 132 -5.99 36.91 10.40
C ILE A 132 -6.54 38.31 10.15
N ALA A 133 -7.13 38.95 11.16
CA ALA A 133 -7.66 40.27 11.03
C ALA A 133 -6.59 41.29 10.64
N ARG A 134 -5.38 41.18 11.21
CA ARG A 134 -4.24 42.06 10.89
C ARG A 134 -3.47 41.67 9.62
N HIS A 135 -3.43 40.36 9.30
CA HIS A 135 -2.65 39.80 8.20
C HIS A 135 -3.46 38.81 7.38
N PRO A 136 -4.42 39.24 6.52
CA PRO A 136 -5.31 38.37 5.76
C PRO A 136 -4.59 37.40 4.82
N ARG A 137 -3.34 37.71 4.43
CA ARG A 137 -2.51 36.81 3.60
C ARG A 137 -2.21 35.47 4.26
N VAL A 138 -2.13 35.43 5.59
CA VAL A 138 -1.95 34.17 6.34
C VAL A 138 -3.12 33.24 6.09
N MET A 139 -4.36 33.75 6.14
CA MET A 139 -5.56 32.95 5.82
C MET A 139 -5.54 32.44 4.39
N MET A 140 -5.11 33.26 3.41
CA MET A 140 -4.99 32.82 2.03
C MET A 140 -3.99 31.67 1.89
N ASN A 141 -2.87 31.72 2.61
CA ASN A 141 -1.87 30.66 2.59
C ASN A 141 -2.40 29.38 3.26
N ILE A 142 -3.12 29.48 4.40
CA ILE A 142 -3.81 28.34 5.03
C ILE A 142 -4.83 27.72 4.06
N THR A 143 -5.63 28.55 3.40
CA THR A 143 -6.61 28.07 2.39
C THR A 143 -5.93 27.33 1.24
N ARG A 144 -4.81 27.83 0.73
CA ARG A 144 -4.00 27.13 -0.29
C ARG A 144 -3.50 25.78 0.22
N PHE A 145 -3.09 25.69 1.49
CA PHE A 145 -2.73 24.41 2.12
C PHE A 145 -3.89 23.45 2.18
N LEU A 146 -5.05 23.89 2.65
CA LEU A 146 -6.25 23.06 2.72
C LEU A 146 -6.68 22.56 1.35
N VAL A 147 -6.68 23.44 0.34
CA VAL A 147 -7.00 23.04 -1.05
C VAL A 147 -5.99 22.01 -1.56
N ARG A 148 -4.69 22.19 -1.31
CA ARG A 148 -3.65 21.18 -1.66
C ARG A 148 -3.89 19.86 -0.93
N ARG A 149 -4.19 19.87 0.37
CA ARG A 149 -4.51 18.65 1.13
C ARG A 149 -5.76 17.96 0.60
N LEU A 150 -6.81 18.70 0.27
CA LEU A 150 -8.01 18.14 -0.36
C LEU A 150 -7.71 17.54 -1.74
N GLN A 151 -6.93 18.22 -2.57
CA GLN A 151 -6.50 17.71 -3.86
C GLN A 151 -5.62 16.47 -3.73
N VAL A 152 -4.80 16.38 -2.69
CA VAL A 152 -3.98 15.23 -2.38
C VAL A 152 -4.83 14.09 -1.79
N ALA A 153 -5.79 14.39 -0.94
CA ALA A 153 -6.72 13.40 -0.39
C ALA A 153 -7.67 12.83 -1.45
N THR A 154 -8.08 13.66 -2.42
CA THR A 154 -8.88 13.21 -3.57
C THR A 154 -8.05 12.52 -4.65
N ARG A 155 -6.78 12.87 -4.81
CA ARG A 155 -5.79 12.11 -5.58
C ARG A 155 -5.11 11.14 -4.63
N GLN A 156 -5.76 10.01 -4.34
CA GLN A 156 -5.21 8.96 -3.48
C GLN A 156 -3.73 8.70 -3.80
N GLY A 157 -2.81 9.22 -2.98
CA GLY A 157 -1.39 8.91 -3.08
C GLY A 157 -0.35 10.01 -2.88
N ASP A 158 -0.70 11.27 -2.69
CA ASP A 158 0.26 12.39 -2.59
C ASP A 158 0.35 13.05 -1.20
N GLY A 159 0.09 12.29 -0.12
CA GLY A 159 0.42 12.71 1.24
C GLY A 159 1.91 13.00 1.37
N ALA A 160 2.30 13.94 2.23
CA ALA A 160 3.70 14.19 2.54
C ALA A 160 4.37 12.87 2.92
N ARG A 161 5.43 12.51 2.19
CA ARG A 161 6.11 11.21 2.36
C ARG A 161 6.99 11.25 3.60
N PRO A 162 7.09 10.13 4.33
CA PRO A 162 8.11 9.98 5.35
C PRO A 162 9.49 10.27 4.76
N ARG A 163 10.29 11.01 5.50
CA ARG A 163 11.66 11.39 5.10
C ARG A 163 12.70 10.69 5.92
N THR A 164 12.37 10.33 7.15
CA THR A 164 13.29 9.71 8.09
C THR A 164 12.89 8.29 8.40
N PHE A 165 13.85 7.37 8.33
CA PHE A 165 13.66 5.94 8.50
C PHE A 165 14.69 5.39 9.49
N ALA A 166 14.26 4.74 10.57
CA ALA A 166 15.16 3.99 11.42
C ALA A 166 15.33 2.56 10.87
N ILE A 167 16.56 2.08 10.81
CA ILE A 167 16.88 0.67 10.52
C ILE A 167 17.50 0.10 11.79
N VAL A 168 16.79 -0.81 12.47
CA VAL A 168 17.19 -1.36 13.76
C VAL A 168 17.37 -2.87 13.65
N PRO A 169 18.56 -3.42 13.94
CA PRO A 169 18.78 -4.85 13.96
C PRO A 169 18.09 -5.50 15.17
N LEU A 170 17.28 -6.55 14.96
CA LEU A 170 16.62 -7.30 16.03
C LEU A 170 17.51 -8.37 16.67
N GLN A 171 18.59 -8.75 16.01
CA GLN A 171 19.47 -9.84 16.43
C GLN A 171 20.92 -9.34 16.48
N PRO A 172 21.68 -9.70 17.52
CA PRO A 172 23.09 -9.30 17.63
C PRO A 172 23.94 -9.78 16.46
N GLY A 173 24.87 -8.95 16.00
CA GLY A 173 25.81 -9.30 14.93
C GLY A 173 25.19 -9.41 13.55
N LEU A 174 24.01 -8.85 13.34
CA LEU A 174 23.42 -8.74 12.01
C LEU A 174 24.10 -7.62 11.23
N ALA A 175 24.47 -7.89 9.99
CA ALA A 175 25.13 -6.90 9.14
C ALA A 175 24.09 -5.92 8.56
N ASP A 176 23.74 -4.90 9.34
CA ASP A 176 22.77 -3.86 9.00
C ASP A 176 23.34 -2.75 8.11
N ALA A 177 24.61 -2.40 8.32
CA ALA A 177 25.28 -1.35 7.57
C ALA A 177 25.19 -1.52 6.04
N PRO A 178 25.49 -2.70 5.46
CA PRO A 178 25.35 -2.90 4.02
C PRO A 178 23.92 -2.65 3.50
N VAL A 179 22.89 -2.95 4.28
CA VAL A 179 21.48 -2.75 3.87
C VAL A 179 21.16 -1.27 3.81
N ALA A 180 21.48 -0.50 4.85
CA ALA A 180 21.22 0.94 4.91
C ALA A 180 21.92 1.68 3.77
N PHE A 181 23.23 1.42 3.56
CA PHE A 181 24.00 2.07 2.49
C PHE A 181 23.51 1.66 1.09
N ARG A 182 23.16 0.40 0.86
CA ARG A 182 22.61 -0.04 -0.44
C ARG A 182 21.25 0.60 -0.72
N LEU A 183 20.39 0.76 0.30
CA LEU A 183 19.12 1.46 0.13
C LEU A 183 19.35 2.94 -0.21
N ALA A 184 20.28 3.61 0.49
CA ALA A 184 20.63 5.00 0.18
C ALA A 184 21.20 5.13 -1.24
N THR A 185 22.09 4.22 -1.67
CA THR A 185 22.62 4.18 -3.04
C THR A 185 21.50 4.01 -4.07
N ALA A 186 20.60 3.03 -3.88
CA ALA A 186 19.48 2.80 -4.79
C ALA A 186 18.52 4.01 -4.89
N LEU A 187 18.30 4.73 -3.78
CA LEU A 187 17.52 5.96 -3.80
C LEU A 187 18.26 7.10 -4.54
N THR A 188 19.58 7.17 -4.39
CA THR A 188 20.41 8.15 -5.12
C THR A 188 20.39 7.88 -6.62
N GLU A 189 20.45 6.63 -7.04
CA GLU A 189 20.26 6.22 -8.46
C GLU A 189 18.88 6.62 -9.01
N MET A 190 17.87 6.70 -8.14
CA MET A 190 16.55 7.23 -8.48
C MET A 190 16.49 8.77 -8.47
N GLY A 191 17.60 9.48 -8.23
CA GLY A 191 17.68 10.94 -8.20
C GLY A 191 17.24 11.58 -6.88
N LEU A 192 17.19 10.84 -5.78
CA LEU A 192 16.90 11.35 -4.44
C LEU A 192 18.21 11.56 -3.68
N ARG A 193 18.30 12.65 -2.89
CA ARG A 193 19.42 12.86 -1.96
C ARG A 193 19.17 12.01 -0.73
N ALA A 194 19.83 10.86 -0.66
CA ALA A 194 19.70 9.93 0.46
C ALA A 194 20.99 9.85 1.27
N ALA A 195 20.87 9.80 2.60
CA ALA A 195 22.00 9.70 3.51
C ALA A 195 21.75 8.67 4.61
N VAL A 196 22.84 8.19 5.23
CA VAL A 196 22.81 7.28 6.38
C VAL A 196 23.54 7.95 7.53
N LEU A 197 22.89 8.00 8.70
CA LEU A 197 23.46 8.42 9.97
C LEU A 197 23.67 7.21 10.88
N ASP A 198 24.78 7.16 11.54
CA ASP A 198 25.11 6.14 12.55
C ASP A 198 25.51 6.78 13.89
N SER A 199 25.95 5.97 14.84
CA SER A 199 26.28 6.42 16.20
C SER A 199 27.37 7.49 16.28
N ALA A 200 28.14 7.74 15.22
CA ALA A 200 29.05 8.86 15.15
C ALA A 200 28.36 10.24 15.22
N ALA A 201 27.05 10.28 14.86
CA ALA A 201 26.25 11.49 14.98
C ALA A 201 25.55 11.65 16.34
N ALA A 202 25.80 10.77 17.31
CA ALA A 202 25.08 10.75 18.59
C ALA A 202 25.31 12.00 19.46
N GLU A 203 26.43 12.70 19.28
CA GLU A 203 26.80 13.90 20.04
C GLU A 203 26.31 15.20 19.39
N GLN A 204 25.65 15.11 18.21
CA GLN A 204 25.15 16.28 17.51
C GLN A 204 23.86 16.80 18.18
N ASP A 205 23.62 18.09 18.07
CA ASP A 205 22.43 18.73 18.62
C ASP A 205 21.21 18.65 17.69
N ALA A 206 20.06 19.06 18.18
CA ALA A 206 18.81 19.01 17.44
C ALA A 206 18.83 19.89 16.18
N GLU A 207 19.56 20.99 16.20
CA GLU A 207 19.69 21.91 15.07
C GLU A 207 20.48 21.28 13.93
N TRP A 208 21.57 20.61 14.25
CA TRP A 208 22.33 19.84 13.26
C TRP A 208 21.48 18.78 12.59
N PHE A 209 20.71 17.98 13.37
CA PHE A 209 19.80 16.97 12.81
C PHE A 209 18.76 17.59 11.88
N ASN A 210 18.14 18.69 12.28
CA ASN A 210 17.14 19.38 11.45
C ASN A 210 17.77 19.90 10.14
N SER A 211 18.95 20.51 10.21
CA SER A 211 19.66 21.01 9.03
C SER A 211 20.07 19.87 8.10
N PHE A 212 20.55 18.78 8.66
CA PHE A 212 20.91 17.58 7.90
C PHE A 212 19.69 16.97 7.18
N GLU A 213 18.57 16.81 7.89
CA GLU A 213 17.33 16.30 7.31
C GLU A 213 16.75 17.22 6.21
N GLN A 214 16.88 18.53 6.36
CA GLN A 214 16.45 19.49 5.33
C GLN A 214 17.30 19.41 4.06
N ALA A 215 18.58 19.07 4.20
CA ALA A 215 19.50 18.92 3.08
C ALA A 215 19.24 17.64 2.25
N HIS A 216 18.53 16.65 2.80
CA HIS A 216 18.30 15.35 2.18
C HIS A 216 16.81 15.07 1.97
N ASP A 217 16.49 14.28 0.95
CA ASP A 217 15.12 13.83 0.66
C ASP A 217 14.75 12.59 1.49
N VAL A 218 15.75 11.75 1.83
CA VAL A 218 15.61 10.58 2.69
C VAL A 218 16.85 10.46 3.60
N VAL A 219 16.60 10.26 4.90
CA VAL A 219 17.65 10.00 5.90
C VAL A 219 17.38 8.67 6.60
N PHE A 220 18.37 7.79 6.58
CA PHE A 220 18.36 6.56 7.35
C PHE A 220 19.12 6.74 8.66
N TYR A 221 18.44 6.54 9.77
CA TYR A 221 19.03 6.41 11.09
C TYR A 221 19.35 4.94 11.35
N ARG A 222 20.63 4.58 11.31
CA ARG A 222 21.09 3.21 11.53
C ARG A 222 21.34 2.95 13.01
N GLY A 223 20.44 2.21 13.66
CA GLY A 223 20.65 1.74 15.03
C GLY A 223 21.81 0.75 15.12
N ASP A 224 22.50 0.71 16.25
CA ASP A 224 23.63 -0.19 16.50
C ASP A 224 23.22 -1.44 17.30
N ALA A 225 22.61 -1.27 18.46
CA ALA A 225 22.07 -2.33 19.28
C ALA A 225 20.67 -1.98 19.77
N PRO A 226 19.75 -2.97 19.95
CA PRO A 226 18.36 -2.69 20.28
C PRO A 226 18.13 -1.75 21.48
N ASP A 227 18.99 -1.86 22.50
CA ASP A 227 18.84 -1.13 23.76
C ASP A 227 19.85 0.03 23.93
N SER A 228 20.57 0.43 22.86
CA SER A 228 21.52 1.52 22.95
C SER A 228 20.84 2.89 23.00
N PRO A 229 21.45 3.89 23.66
CA PRO A 229 20.94 5.26 23.65
C PRO A 229 20.79 5.83 22.24
N TRP A 230 21.72 5.48 21.34
CA TRP A 230 21.66 5.87 19.93
C TRP A 230 20.45 5.27 19.21
N THR A 231 20.20 3.98 19.37
CA THR A 231 19.01 3.33 18.78
C THR A 231 17.71 3.94 19.31
N HIS A 232 17.66 4.28 20.60
CA HIS A 232 16.51 5.00 21.16
C HIS A 232 16.33 6.38 20.50
N LEU A 233 17.42 7.10 20.22
CA LEU A 233 17.36 8.36 19.46
C LEU A 233 16.84 8.12 18.02
N CYS A 234 17.41 7.12 17.31
CA CYS A 234 16.96 6.74 15.96
C CYS A 234 15.45 6.48 15.91
N LEU A 235 14.95 5.72 16.89
CA LEU A 235 13.52 5.41 16.98
C LEU A 235 12.64 6.63 17.22
N ARG A 236 13.10 7.63 17.98
CA ARG A 236 12.36 8.88 18.22
C ARG A 236 12.39 9.81 17.02
N GLN A 237 13.50 9.83 16.27
CA GLN A 237 13.69 10.74 15.14
C GLN A 237 13.10 10.23 13.82
N ALA A 238 12.81 8.95 13.69
CA ALA A 238 12.31 8.38 12.45
C ALA A 238 10.80 8.46 12.28
N ASP A 239 10.32 8.83 11.11
CA ASP A 239 8.91 8.78 10.71
C ASP A 239 8.43 7.32 10.57
N ARG A 240 9.29 6.43 10.03
CA ARG A 240 9.02 4.99 9.84
C ARG A 240 10.17 4.15 10.36
N ILE A 241 9.85 2.94 10.80
CA ILE A 241 10.83 2.03 11.38
C ILE A 241 10.88 0.75 10.55
N PHE A 242 12.09 0.39 10.14
CA PHE A 242 12.44 -0.91 9.61
C PHE A 242 13.19 -1.71 10.67
N LEU A 243 12.64 -2.86 11.03
CA LEU A 243 13.31 -3.83 11.88
C LEU A 243 14.02 -4.85 10.99
N LEU A 244 15.31 -5.02 11.19
CA LEU A 244 16.12 -5.93 10.41
C LEU A 244 16.28 -7.26 11.14
N ALA A 245 15.94 -8.38 10.49
CA ALA A 245 16.10 -9.72 11.04
C ALA A 245 16.64 -10.70 9.99
N SER A 246 17.36 -11.73 10.44
CA SER A 246 17.71 -12.88 9.61
C SER A 246 16.56 -13.87 9.57
N ALA A 247 16.23 -14.36 8.40
CA ALA A 247 15.23 -15.42 8.24
C ALA A 247 15.68 -16.78 8.81
N GLU A 248 16.99 -16.98 8.98
CA GLU A 248 17.58 -18.22 9.53
C GLU A 248 17.59 -18.28 11.05
N ARG A 249 17.31 -17.17 11.72
CA ARG A 249 17.32 -17.06 13.18
C ARG A 249 15.92 -16.79 13.70
N PRO A 250 15.54 -17.35 14.87
CA PRO A 250 14.23 -17.07 15.46
C PRO A 250 14.10 -15.58 15.78
N LEU A 251 12.89 -15.05 15.61
CA LEU A 251 12.59 -13.69 16.08
C LEU A 251 12.71 -13.66 17.61
N PRO A 252 13.25 -12.56 18.19
CA PRO A 252 13.38 -12.43 19.63
C PRO A 252 12.01 -12.54 20.31
N PRO A 253 11.94 -13.01 21.57
CA PRO A 253 10.69 -13.24 22.29
C PRO A 253 9.80 -11.99 22.36
N ARG A 254 10.40 -10.82 22.44
CA ARG A 254 9.74 -9.52 22.56
C ARG A 254 10.41 -8.48 21.67
N PRO A 255 10.18 -8.55 20.36
CA PRO A 255 10.87 -7.65 19.42
C PRO A 255 10.52 -6.17 19.61
N LEU A 256 9.43 -5.86 20.31
CA LEU A 256 8.90 -4.51 20.49
C LEU A 256 8.77 -4.08 21.97
N ASP A 257 9.46 -4.74 22.89
CA ASP A 257 9.43 -4.37 24.33
C ASP A 257 10.25 -3.10 24.64
N LEU A 258 10.87 -2.50 23.62
CA LEU A 258 11.52 -1.20 23.80
C LEU A 258 10.45 -0.16 24.18
N PRO A 259 10.66 0.64 25.24
CA PRO A 259 9.71 1.69 25.68
C PRO A 259 9.29 2.61 24.53
N ALA A 260 10.24 2.92 23.63
CA ALA A 260 10.00 3.73 22.44
C ALA A 260 8.94 3.16 21.47
N PHE A 261 8.67 1.86 21.49
CA PHE A 261 7.58 1.27 20.69
C PHE A 261 6.23 1.25 21.39
N LYS A 262 6.23 1.12 22.74
CA LYS A 262 4.98 1.06 23.51
C LYS A 262 4.24 2.40 23.51
N GLU A 263 4.98 3.48 23.42
CA GLU A 263 4.45 4.85 23.45
C GLU A 263 4.12 5.38 22.05
N ARG A 264 4.56 4.71 20.99
CA ARG A 264 4.34 5.16 19.61
C ARG A 264 2.94 4.81 19.13
N ALA A 265 2.16 5.83 18.84
CA ALA A 265 0.94 5.70 18.06
C ALA A 265 1.18 5.73 16.54
N SER A 266 2.43 5.82 16.09
CA SER A 266 2.85 6.07 14.70
C SER A 266 2.81 4.84 13.78
N GLY A 267 1.99 3.85 14.07
CA GLY A 267 1.87 2.66 13.25
C GLY A 267 2.89 1.55 13.62
N LEU A 268 2.63 0.36 13.11
CA LEU A 268 3.50 -0.80 13.32
C LEU A 268 4.77 -0.66 12.45
N PRO A 269 5.93 -1.14 12.94
CA PRO A 269 7.16 -1.18 12.15
C PRO A 269 7.03 -2.17 10.99
N GLU A 270 7.88 -2.02 9.98
CA GLU A 270 8.03 -3.00 8.90
C GLU A 270 9.25 -3.88 9.15
N LEU A 271 9.18 -5.13 8.68
CA LEU A 271 10.26 -6.09 8.88
C LEU A 271 11.06 -6.29 7.58
N LEU A 272 12.37 -6.07 7.63
CA LEU A 272 13.31 -6.41 6.56
C LEU A 272 13.93 -7.78 6.89
N LEU A 273 13.57 -8.81 6.15
CA LEU A 273 14.04 -10.19 6.34
C LEU A 273 15.24 -10.48 5.43
N LEU A 274 16.42 -10.58 6.02
CA LEU A 274 17.63 -10.99 5.30
C LEU A 274 17.57 -12.48 5.01
N GLN A 275 17.67 -12.83 3.74
CA GLN A 275 17.66 -14.18 3.20
C GLN A 275 19.01 -14.53 2.58
N PRO A 276 19.49 -15.78 2.67
CA PRO A 276 20.62 -16.23 1.87
C PRO A 276 20.31 -16.12 0.36
N LEU A 277 21.32 -15.78 -0.44
CA LEU A 277 21.12 -15.50 -1.87
C LEU A 277 20.54 -16.70 -2.67
N ASN A 278 21.02 -17.89 -2.40
CA ASN A 278 20.74 -19.09 -3.18
C ASN A 278 19.85 -20.11 -2.43
N SER A 279 19.07 -19.66 -1.46
CA SER A 279 18.17 -20.52 -0.69
C SER A 279 16.72 -20.14 -0.96
N PRO A 280 15.78 -21.09 -0.87
CA PRO A 280 14.36 -20.76 -0.84
C PRO A 280 14.08 -19.75 0.26
N LEU A 281 13.19 -18.80 -0.01
CA LEU A 281 12.78 -17.83 1.01
C LEU A 281 12.10 -18.56 2.17
N ARG A 282 12.39 -18.09 3.37
CA ARG A 282 11.87 -18.68 4.61
C ARG A 282 11.39 -17.58 5.54
N LEU A 283 10.45 -17.94 6.37
CA LEU A 283 10.04 -17.11 7.48
C LEU A 283 10.81 -17.55 8.74
N PRO A 284 11.27 -16.60 9.57
CA PRO A 284 11.94 -16.95 10.82
C PRO A 284 10.96 -17.66 11.75
N GLU A 285 11.48 -18.53 12.61
CA GLU A 285 10.69 -19.15 13.66
C GLU A 285 9.93 -18.08 14.48
N ARG A 286 8.68 -18.34 14.82
CA ARG A 286 7.76 -17.44 15.51
C ARG A 286 7.21 -16.28 14.68
N PHE A 287 7.46 -16.24 13.39
CA PHE A 287 6.90 -15.18 12.52
C PHE A 287 5.37 -15.19 12.56
N SER A 288 4.72 -16.33 12.31
CA SER A 288 3.25 -16.44 12.22
C SER A 288 2.55 -15.99 13.51
N SER A 289 3.13 -16.28 14.69
CA SER A 289 2.58 -15.83 15.98
C SER A 289 2.79 -14.33 16.25
N ARG A 290 3.50 -13.61 15.39
CA ARG A 290 3.94 -12.21 15.56
C ARG A 290 3.71 -11.33 14.34
N SER A 291 3.14 -11.88 13.28
CA SER A 291 2.82 -11.11 12.07
C SER A 291 1.99 -9.86 12.36
N GLY A 292 1.08 -9.92 13.34
CA GLY A 292 0.30 -8.78 13.81
C GLY A 292 1.09 -7.65 14.50
N LEU A 293 2.39 -7.85 14.80
CA LEU A 293 3.28 -6.83 15.35
C LEU A 293 3.96 -5.98 14.27
N PHE A 294 3.79 -6.33 13.01
CA PHE A 294 4.40 -5.65 11.87
C PHE A 294 3.34 -5.18 10.89
N GLN A 295 3.52 -4.02 10.30
CA GLN A 295 2.66 -3.53 9.22
C GLN A 295 2.81 -4.37 7.95
N GLY A 296 4.01 -4.92 7.74
CA GLY A 296 4.38 -5.76 6.61
C GLY A 296 5.83 -6.22 6.71
N HIS A 297 6.27 -6.98 5.71
CA HIS A 297 7.65 -7.43 5.64
C HIS A 297 8.17 -7.40 4.20
N HIS A 298 9.49 -7.34 4.06
CA HIS A 298 10.21 -7.38 2.80
C HIS A 298 11.33 -8.41 2.87
N HIS A 299 11.37 -9.34 1.95
CA HIS A 299 12.50 -10.24 1.77
C HIS A 299 13.65 -9.53 1.05
N ILE A 300 14.85 -9.64 1.59
CA ILE A 300 16.08 -9.10 1.01
C ILE A 300 17.10 -10.22 0.94
N ARG A 301 17.32 -10.80 -0.23
CA ARG A 301 18.40 -11.76 -0.44
C ARG A 301 19.74 -11.03 -0.44
N VAL A 302 20.65 -11.50 0.40
CA VAL A 302 21.96 -10.86 0.57
C VAL A 302 22.73 -10.89 -0.78
N GLY A 303 23.05 -9.69 -1.29
CA GLY A 303 23.69 -9.55 -2.61
C GLY A 303 22.74 -9.39 -3.80
N HIS A 304 21.44 -9.56 -3.63
CA HIS A 304 20.46 -9.41 -4.71
C HIS A 304 20.00 -7.95 -4.88
N ALA A 305 20.52 -7.28 -5.90
CA ALA A 305 20.28 -5.84 -6.11
C ALA A 305 18.78 -5.50 -6.34
N ARG A 306 18.04 -6.39 -6.99
CA ARG A 306 16.61 -6.17 -7.30
C ARG A 306 15.75 -6.09 -6.04
N ASP A 307 16.10 -6.82 -4.97
CA ASP A 307 15.35 -6.78 -3.71
C ASP A 307 15.54 -5.44 -3.00
N ILE A 308 16.77 -4.93 -2.99
CA ILE A 308 17.10 -3.58 -2.47
C ILE A 308 16.37 -2.50 -3.30
N ALA A 309 16.44 -2.58 -4.62
CA ALA A 309 15.76 -1.63 -5.52
C ALA A 309 14.24 -1.63 -5.30
N ARG A 310 13.63 -2.80 -5.05
CA ARG A 310 12.20 -2.91 -4.71
C ARG A 310 11.88 -2.15 -3.42
N VAL A 311 12.61 -2.38 -2.33
CA VAL A 311 12.40 -1.68 -1.06
C VAL A 311 12.63 -0.18 -1.23
N ALA A 312 13.68 0.23 -1.96
CA ALA A 312 13.95 1.63 -2.27
C ALA A 312 12.78 2.28 -3.04
N ARG A 313 12.12 1.57 -3.98
CA ARG A 313 10.92 2.08 -4.66
C ARG A 313 9.74 2.26 -3.70
N PHE A 314 9.54 1.38 -2.72
CA PHE A 314 8.53 1.58 -1.66
C PHE A 314 8.81 2.84 -0.84
N ILE A 315 10.07 3.05 -0.44
CA ILE A 315 10.49 4.25 0.30
C ILE A 315 10.28 5.50 -0.56
N ALA A 316 10.66 5.45 -1.83
CA ALA A 316 10.50 6.56 -2.78
C ALA A 316 9.04 6.81 -3.20
N GLY A 317 8.08 5.96 -2.81
CA GLY A 317 6.70 6.01 -3.31
C GLY A 317 6.60 5.80 -4.82
N ARG A 318 7.43 4.92 -5.36
CA ARG A 318 7.52 4.56 -6.79
C ARG A 318 7.31 3.07 -7.03
N ALA A 319 6.96 2.32 -5.98
CA ALA A 319 6.68 0.89 -6.10
C ALA A 319 5.43 0.66 -6.94
N THR A 320 5.55 -0.17 -7.95
CA THR A 320 4.45 -0.45 -8.89
C THR A 320 3.60 -1.60 -8.40
N GLY A 321 2.30 -1.35 -8.26
CA GLY A 321 1.28 -2.38 -8.03
C GLY A 321 0.67 -2.86 -9.35
N LEU A 322 0.58 -4.18 -9.55
CA LEU A 322 -0.10 -4.77 -10.69
C LEU A 322 -1.32 -5.57 -10.22
N VAL A 323 -2.50 -5.22 -10.73
CA VAL A 323 -3.79 -5.86 -10.40
C VAL A 323 -4.36 -6.53 -11.63
N LEU A 324 -4.62 -7.85 -11.52
CA LEU A 324 -5.12 -8.69 -12.60
C LEU A 324 -6.55 -9.14 -12.33
N ALA A 325 -7.47 -8.80 -13.21
CA ALA A 325 -8.87 -9.19 -13.10
C ALA A 325 -9.08 -10.69 -13.34
N GLY A 326 -10.17 -11.24 -12.80
CA GLY A 326 -10.66 -12.55 -13.17
C GLY A 326 -11.26 -12.57 -14.59
N GLY A 327 -11.16 -13.71 -15.27
CA GLY A 327 -11.68 -13.82 -16.65
C GLY A 327 -11.66 -15.23 -17.26
N GLY A 328 -11.37 -16.27 -16.48
CA GLY A 328 -11.22 -17.62 -17.02
C GLY A 328 -10.17 -17.67 -18.12
N ALA A 329 -10.47 -18.25 -19.30
CA ALA A 329 -9.55 -18.35 -20.42
C ALA A 329 -9.12 -16.98 -21.01
N ARG A 330 -9.94 -15.94 -20.86
CA ARG A 330 -9.55 -14.56 -21.22
C ARG A 330 -8.38 -14.06 -20.40
N GLY A 331 -8.21 -14.60 -19.18
CA GLY A 331 -7.10 -14.27 -18.29
C GLY A 331 -5.72 -14.56 -18.88
N PHE A 332 -5.59 -15.42 -19.89
CA PHE A 332 -4.32 -15.63 -20.58
C PHE A 332 -3.78 -14.37 -21.28
N ALA A 333 -4.65 -13.40 -21.56
CA ALA A 333 -4.22 -12.08 -22.06
C ALA A 333 -3.31 -11.35 -21.07
N HIS A 334 -3.45 -11.59 -19.76
CA HIS A 334 -2.53 -11.04 -18.77
C HIS A 334 -1.07 -11.43 -19.06
N ILE A 335 -0.82 -12.64 -19.57
CA ILE A 335 0.54 -13.10 -19.90
C ILE A 335 1.14 -12.22 -21.02
N GLY A 336 0.35 -11.91 -22.04
CA GLY A 336 0.77 -11.00 -23.12
C GLY A 336 1.01 -9.57 -22.63
N ILE A 337 0.11 -9.08 -21.77
CA ILE A 337 0.27 -7.76 -21.13
C ILE A 337 1.57 -7.72 -20.31
N ILE A 338 1.81 -8.74 -19.47
CA ILE A 338 3.01 -8.87 -18.65
C ILE A 338 4.27 -8.87 -19.53
N LYS A 339 4.25 -9.61 -20.65
CA LYS A 339 5.35 -9.62 -21.62
C LYS A 339 5.68 -8.21 -22.10
N ALA A 340 4.68 -7.47 -22.57
CA ALA A 340 4.86 -6.10 -23.06
C ALA A 340 5.37 -5.14 -21.97
N LEU A 341 4.86 -5.29 -20.73
CA LEU A 341 5.32 -4.48 -19.58
C LEU A 341 6.76 -4.82 -19.18
N MET A 342 7.16 -6.10 -19.25
CA MET A 342 8.55 -6.53 -18.98
C MET A 342 9.52 -6.02 -20.05
N GLU A 343 9.13 -6.03 -21.32
CA GLU A 343 9.90 -5.44 -22.42
C GLU A 343 10.07 -3.91 -22.29
N ALA A 344 9.16 -3.26 -21.59
CA ALA A 344 9.23 -1.83 -21.25
C ALA A 344 9.91 -1.56 -19.89
N ASP A 345 10.59 -2.55 -19.30
CA ASP A 345 11.29 -2.47 -18.01
C ASP A 345 10.41 -1.98 -16.84
N VAL A 346 9.09 -2.23 -16.90
CA VAL A 346 8.17 -1.88 -15.81
C VAL A 346 8.36 -2.84 -14.64
N PRO A 347 8.73 -2.36 -13.44
CA PRO A 347 8.87 -3.21 -12.28
C PRO A 347 7.50 -3.63 -11.73
N PHE A 348 7.42 -4.85 -11.20
CA PHE A 348 6.26 -5.34 -10.46
C PHE A 348 6.66 -5.57 -9.00
N ASP A 349 6.29 -4.66 -8.11
CA ASP A 349 6.72 -4.66 -6.72
C ASP A 349 5.70 -5.30 -5.79
N ARG A 350 4.41 -5.17 -6.14
CA ARG A 350 3.30 -5.82 -5.47
C ARG A 350 2.29 -6.30 -6.50
N LEU A 351 1.74 -7.48 -6.27
CA LEU A 351 0.88 -8.19 -7.19
C LEU A 351 -0.42 -8.59 -6.51
N GLY A 352 -1.51 -8.51 -7.24
CA GLY A 352 -2.78 -8.98 -6.72
C GLY A 352 -3.77 -9.28 -7.83
N GLY A 353 -4.83 -9.99 -7.49
CA GLY A 353 -5.85 -10.28 -8.47
C GLY A 353 -6.96 -11.16 -7.97
N THR A 354 -7.82 -11.52 -8.91
CA THR A 354 -9.00 -12.33 -8.69
C THR A 354 -9.01 -13.51 -9.67
N SER A 355 -9.38 -14.69 -9.21
CA SER A 355 -9.58 -15.87 -10.04
C SER A 355 -8.36 -16.19 -10.92
N MET A 356 -8.48 -16.27 -12.25
CA MET A 356 -7.34 -16.49 -13.16
C MET A 356 -6.26 -15.44 -13.00
N GLY A 357 -6.64 -14.17 -12.79
CA GLY A 357 -5.69 -13.10 -12.52
C GLY A 357 -4.87 -13.34 -11.25
N ALA A 358 -5.49 -13.90 -10.19
CA ALA A 358 -4.77 -14.26 -8.97
C ALA A 358 -3.74 -15.38 -9.20
N ILE A 359 -4.05 -16.39 -10.03
CA ILE A 359 -3.10 -17.47 -10.36
C ILE A 359 -1.88 -16.91 -11.09
N ILE A 360 -2.10 -16.06 -12.10
CA ILE A 360 -1.02 -15.46 -12.90
C ILE A 360 -0.20 -14.50 -12.03
N ALA A 361 -0.86 -13.66 -11.22
CA ALA A 361 -0.18 -12.77 -10.27
C ALA A 361 0.67 -13.55 -9.24
N ALA A 362 0.18 -14.70 -8.77
CA ALA A 362 0.93 -15.57 -7.86
C ALA A 362 2.19 -16.15 -8.52
N GLY A 363 2.12 -16.57 -9.79
CA GLY A 363 3.30 -17.01 -10.54
C GLY A 363 4.37 -15.92 -10.66
N LEU A 364 3.95 -14.68 -10.94
CA LEU A 364 4.86 -13.53 -10.95
C LEU A 364 5.41 -13.20 -9.55
N ALA A 365 4.59 -13.31 -8.52
CA ALA A 365 5.03 -13.07 -7.14
C ALA A 365 6.05 -14.12 -6.67
N HIS A 366 5.93 -15.33 -7.18
CA HIS A 366 6.87 -16.44 -7.00
C HIS A 366 8.16 -16.28 -7.84
N GLU A 367 8.21 -15.23 -8.68
CA GLU A 367 9.31 -14.95 -9.64
C GLU A 367 9.44 -15.96 -10.78
N TRP A 368 8.36 -16.64 -11.18
CA TRP A 368 8.41 -17.42 -12.42
C TRP A 368 8.77 -16.51 -13.60
N GLY A 369 9.71 -16.98 -14.41
CA GLY A 369 10.02 -16.33 -15.68
C GLY A 369 8.82 -16.37 -16.64
N LEU A 370 8.82 -15.52 -17.66
CA LEU A 370 7.71 -15.46 -18.61
C LEU A 370 7.47 -16.80 -19.31
N GLU A 371 8.53 -17.46 -19.75
CA GLU A 371 8.46 -18.76 -20.42
C GLU A 371 7.91 -19.84 -19.49
N GLU A 372 8.42 -19.90 -18.26
CA GLU A 372 7.93 -20.82 -17.24
C GLU A 372 6.44 -20.59 -16.93
N LEU A 373 6.01 -19.33 -16.84
CA LEU A 373 4.61 -18.99 -16.64
C LEU A 373 3.74 -19.49 -17.80
N ILE A 374 4.18 -19.29 -19.05
CA ILE A 374 3.50 -19.78 -20.25
C ILE A 374 3.39 -21.31 -20.23
N GLU A 375 4.49 -22.00 -19.99
CA GLU A 375 4.52 -23.48 -19.96
C GLU A 375 3.59 -24.05 -18.90
N ARG A 376 3.66 -23.53 -17.67
CA ARG A 376 2.82 -23.99 -16.56
C ARG A 376 1.33 -23.73 -16.83
N MET A 377 0.97 -22.55 -17.31
CA MET A 377 -0.42 -22.23 -17.64
C MET A 377 -0.96 -23.09 -18.79
N ARG A 378 -0.13 -23.34 -19.81
CA ARG A 378 -0.49 -24.21 -20.92
C ARG A 378 -0.68 -25.67 -20.47
N ALA A 379 0.23 -26.19 -19.68
CA ALA A 379 0.14 -27.54 -19.12
C ALA A 379 -1.14 -27.74 -18.31
N VAL A 380 -1.43 -26.82 -17.39
CA VAL A 380 -2.58 -26.93 -16.50
C VAL A 380 -3.91 -26.81 -17.26
N PHE A 381 -4.07 -25.80 -18.09
CA PHE A 381 -5.38 -25.45 -18.64
C PHE A 381 -5.63 -26.01 -20.04
N VAL A 382 -4.62 -26.04 -20.90
CA VAL A 382 -4.78 -26.51 -22.30
C VAL A 382 -4.63 -28.01 -22.38
N THR A 383 -3.61 -28.58 -21.71
CA THR A 383 -3.31 -30.02 -21.78
C THR A 383 -4.17 -30.83 -20.81
N ASP A 384 -4.19 -30.48 -19.52
CA ASP A 384 -4.79 -31.31 -18.47
C ASP A 384 -6.25 -31.03 -18.19
N ASN A 385 -6.74 -29.85 -18.55
CA ASN A 385 -8.11 -29.36 -18.27
C ASN A 385 -8.57 -29.64 -16.82
N PRO A 386 -8.27 -28.77 -15.85
CA PRO A 386 -8.53 -29.01 -14.44
C PRO A 386 -10.03 -29.01 -14.10
N LEU A 387 -10.89 -28.53 -15.02
CA LEU A 387 -12.36 -28.51 -14.89
C LEU A 387 -13.01 -29.74 -15.50
N SER A 388 -12.48 -30.94 -15.25
CA SER A 388 -12.98 -32.19 -15.82
C SER A 388 -13.39 -33.24 -14.78
N ASP A 389 -13.35 -32.94 -13.47
CA ASP A 389 -13.70 -33.84 -12.37
C ASP A 389 -15.19 -33.73 -11.97
N TRP A 390 -16.09 -34.12 -12.89
CA TRP A 390 -17.52 -34.04 -12.71
C TRP A 390 -18.03 -34.85 -11.50
N THR A 391 -19.06 -34.34 -10.83
CA THR A 391 -19.71 -35.00 -9.69
C THR A 391 -21.22 -34.82 -9.74
N MET A 392 -21.93 -35.53 -8.86
CA MET A 392 -23.37 -35.28 -8.67
C MET A 392 -23.59 -33.84 -8.17
N PRO A 393 -24.41 -33.03 -8.82
CA PRO A 393 -24.48 -31.58 -8.62
C PRO A 393 -25.30 -31.19 -7.37
N LEU A 394 -24.89 -31.67 -6.19
CA LEU A 394 -25.51 -31.30 -4.91
C LEU A 394 -25.06 -29.91 -4.44
N ILE A 395 -23.75 -29.59 -4.58
CA ILE A 395 -23.16 -28.32 -4.17
C ILE A 395 -22.55 -27.62 -5.38
N ALA A 396 -21.91 -28.38 -6.27
CA ALA A 396 -21.24 -27.89 -7.46
C ALA A 396 -21.20 -28.96 -8.55
N LEU A 397 -20.97 -28.57 -9.78
CA LEU A 397 -20.85 -29.49 -10.92
C LEU A 397 -19.56 -30.31 -10.90
N LEU A 398 -18.49 -29.79 -10.31
CA LEU A 398 -17.17 -30.42 -10.23
C LEU A 398 -16.80 -30.68 -8.78
N LYS A 399 -15.96 -31.71 -8.54
CA LYS A 399 -15.40 -32.01 -7.21
C LYS A 399 -14.40 -30.94 -6.77
N GLY A 400 -13.67 -30.33 -7.69
CA GLY A 400 -12.62 -29.36 -7.43
C GLY A 400 -11.30 -29.97 -6.92
N SER A 401 -11.22 -31.30 -6.83
CA SER A 401 -10.02 -32.00 -6.38
C SER A 401 -8.87 -31.86 -7.38
N LYS A 402 -9.16 -31.88 -8.69
CA LYS A 402 -8.14 -31.66 -9.73
C LYS A 402 -7.57 -30.25 -9.67
N VAL A 403 -8.41 -29.22 -9.48
CA VAL A 403 -7.94 -27.83 -9.32
C VAL A 403 -7.03 -27.73 -8.11
N SER A 404 -7.44 -28.27 -6.95
CA SER A 404 -6.62 -28.28 -5.73
C SER A 404 -5.28 -28.98 -5.93
N ALA A 405 -5.29 -30.16 -6.58
CA ALA A 405 -4.07 -30.93 -6.86
C ALA A 405 -3.11 -30.15 -7.77
N LYS A 406 -3.63 -29.53 -8.85
CA LYS A 406 -2.80 -28.73 -9.76
C LYS A 406 -2.23 -27.47 -9.11
N LEU A 407 -3.02 -26.75 -8.32
CA LEU A 407 -2.50 -25.59 -7.58
C LEU A 407 -1.40 -26.03 -6.61
N ARG A 408 -1.57 -27.13 -5.88
CA ARG A 408 -0.56 -27.64 -4.97
C ARG A 408 0.67 -28.21 -5.70
N GLU A 409 0.49 -28.84 -6.86
CA GLU A 409 1.58 -29.34 -7.71
C GLU A 409 2.51 -28.20 -8.17
N HIS A 410 1.94 -27.05 -8.58
CA HIS A 410 2.71 -25.93 -9.16
C HIS A 410 3.24 -24.95 -8.11
N PHE A 411 2.54 -24.73 -7.02
CA PHE A 411 2.93 -23.77 -5.99
C PHE A 411 3.47 -24.42 -4.71
N GLY A 412 3.33 -25.74 -4.55
CA GLY A 412 3.74 -26.43 -3.32
C GLY A 412 2.91 -26.01 -2.11
N ASP A 413 3.48 -26.20 -0.93
CA ASP A 413 2.90 -25.80 0.34
C ASP A 413 3.51 -24.45 0.85
N ILE A 414 3.93 -23.58 -0.08
CA ILE A 414 4.46 -22.23 0.25
C ILE A 414 3.34 -21.34 0.81
N CYS A 415 3.69 -20.53 1.79
CA CYS A 415 2.81 -19.48 2.30
C CYS A 415 2.93 -18.18 1.48
N ILE A 416 1.87 -17.39 1.46
CA ILE A 416 1.86 -16.08 0.76
C ILE A 416 2.97 -15.18 1.26
N GLU A 417 3.25 -15.22 2.58
CA GLU A 417 4.28 -14.43 3.24
C GLU A 417 5.71 -14.83 2.87
N GLU A 418 5.89 -16.03 2.26
CA GLU A 418 7.19 -16.52 1.77
C GLU A 418 7.46 -16.12 0.32
N LEU A 419 6.51 -15.46 -0.34
CA LEU A 419 6.71 -15.00 -1.71
C LEU A 419 7.74 -13.85 -1.77
N PRO A 420 8.62 -13.84 -2.79
CA PRO A 420 9.60 -12.78 -2.99
C PRO A 420 8.99 -11.39 -3.10
N ARG A 421 7.78 -11.29 -3.66
CA ARG A 421 7.04 -10.04 -3.85
C ARG A 421 5.74 -10.08 -3.10
N GLY A 422 5.32 -8.93 -2.56
CA GLY A 422 4.03 -8.82 -1.90
C GLY A 422 2.88 -9.26 -2.82
N PHE A 423 2.01 -10.12 -2.31
CA PHE A 423 0.91 -10.70 -3.06
C PHE A 423 -0.38 -10.69 -2.25
N PHE A 424 -1.51 -10.58 -2.95
CA PHE A 424 -2.82 -10.87 -2.39
C PHE A 424 -3.76 -11.48 -3.45
N ALA A 425 -4.69 -12.29 -2.98
CA ALA A 425 -5.82 -12.78 -3.78
C ALA A 425 -7.15 -12.42 -3.11
N ILE A 426 -8.21 -12.33 -3.91
CA ILE A 426 -9.55 -12.01 -3.42
C ILE A 426 -10.47 -13.21 -3.53
N SER A 427 -11.26 -13.42 -2.47
CA SER A 427 -12.45 -14.27 -2.47
C SER A 427 -13.67 -13.48 -1.98
N SER A 428 -14.85 -13.94 -2.34
CA SER A 428 -16.12 -13.42 -1.83
C SER A 428 -16.60 -14.29 -0.68
N ASP A 429 -16.78 -13.70 0.50
CA ASP A 429 -17.25 -14.41 1.69
C ASP A 429 -18.78 -14.35 1.76
N LEU A 430 -19.42 -15.48 1.50
CA LEU A 430 -20.88 -15.62 1.55
C LEU A 430 -21.44 -15.57 2.98
N THR A 431 -20.60 -15.81 3.99
CA THR A 431 -21.02 -15.79 5.40
C THR A 431 -21.17 -14.36 5.91
N SER A 432 -20.20 -13.48 5.58
CA SER A 432 -20.20 -12.09 6.05
C SER A 432 -20.75 -11.08 5.02
N GLY A 433 -20.91 -11.48 3.75
CA GLY A 433 -21.28 -10.57 2.67
C GLY A 433 -20.19 -9.57 2.29
N ARG A 434 -18.92 -9.88 2.54
CA ARG A 434 -17.76 -9.01 2.28
C ARG A 434 -16.71 -9.72 1.44
N ILE A 435 -15.80 -8.94 0.89
CA ILE A 435 -14.58 -9.51 0.28
C ILE A 435 -13.66 -10.07 1.38
N HIS A 436 -13.00 -11.19 1.08
CA HIS A 436 -11.93 -11.74 1.89
C HIS A 436 -10.60 -11.57 1.15
N VAL A 437 -9.67 -10.86 1.77
CA VAL A 437 -8.34 -10.58 1.22
C VAL A 437 -7.36 -11.60 1.77
N HIS A 438 -6.90 -12.52 0.93
CA HIS A 438 -5.85 -13.48 1.27
C HIS A 438 -4.49 -12.82 1.10
N ARG A 439 -3.79 -12.59 2.19
CA ARG A 439 -2.43 -12.01 2.23
C ARG A 439 -1.46 -12.81 3.09
N ASP A 440 -1.94 -13.89 3.64
CA ASP A 440 -1.20 -14.84 4.50
C ASP A 440 -1.72 -16.26 4.35
N GLY A 441 -0.95 -17.22 4.86
CA GLY A 441 -1.26 -18.64 4.84
C GLY A 441 -0.96 -19.32 3.50
N LEU A 442 -1.40 -20.58 3.35
CA LEU A 442 -1.07 -21.43 2.21
C LEU A 442 -1.57 -20.83 0.88
N LEU A 443 -0.65 -20.52 -0.01
CA LEU A 443 -0.93 -19.88 -1.30
C LEU A 443 -1.94 -20.67 -2.13
N TRP A 444 -1.74 -21.99 -2.30
CA TRP A 444 -2.64 -22.81 -3.11
C TRP A 444 -4.09 -22.83 -2.57
N ARG A 445 -4.28 -22.71 -1.23
CA ARG A 445 -5.62 -22.60 -0.62
C ARG A 445 -6.28 -21.26 -0.93
N ALA A 446 -5.53 -20.18 -0.84
CA ALA A 446 -6.00 -18.85 -1.20
C ALA A 446 -6.44 -18.79 -2.67
N LEU A 447 -5.59 -19.32 -3.58
CA LEU A 447 -5.91 -19.41 -5.00
C LEU A 447 -7.13 -20.30 -5.25
N ARG A 448 -7.24 -21.46 -4.56
CA ARG A 448 -8.39 -22.34 -4.66
C ARG A 448 -9.70 -21.67 -4.25
N ALA A 449 -9.68 -20.83 -3.22
CA ALA A 449 -10.83 -20.03 -2.82
C ALA A 449 -11.15 -18.95 -3.87
N SER A 450 -10.15 -18.26 -4.38
CA SER A 450 -10.28 -17.20 -5.38
C SER A 450 -10.86 -17.69 -6.72
N VAL A 451 -10.72 -18.99 -7.06
CA VAL A 451 -11.27 -19.59 -8.28
C VAL A 451 -12.53 -20.42 -8.04
N ALA A 452 -13.11 -20.40 -6.86
CA ALA A 452 -14.28 -21.20 -6.50
C ALA A 452 -15.56 -20.64 -7.11
N LEU A 453 -15.70 -20.73 -8.43
CA LEU A 453 -16.87 -20.25 -9.16
C LEU A 453 -18.17 -20.89 -8.65
N PRO A 454 -19.16 -20.10 -8.18
CA PRO A 454 -20.41 -20.63 -7.65
C PRO A 454 -21.12 -21.57 -8.62
N GLY A 455 -21.57 -22.73 -8.12
CA GLY A 455 -22.23 -23.76 -8.91
C GLY A 455 -21.28 -24.62 -9.77
N ILE A 456 -20.07 -24.17 -10.08
CA ILE A 456 -19.08 -24.92 -10.87
C ILE A 456 -18.10 -25.65 -9.96
N LEU A 457 -17.47 -24.94 -9.04
CA LEU A 457 -16.55 -25.48 -8.05
C LEU A 457 -17.14 -25.33 -6.63
N PRO A 458 -16.93 -26.30 -5.75
CA PRO A 458 -17.40 -26.18 -4.38
C PRO A 458 -16.72 -25.03 -3.66
N PRO A 459 -17.46 -24.31 -2.79
CA PRO A 459 -16.91 -23.27 -1.95
C PRO A 459 -15.78 -23.80 -1.06
N VAL A 460 -14.91 -22.91 -0.61
CA VAL A 460 -13.84 -23.23 0.34
C VAL A 460 -14.21 -22.74 1.73
N VAL A 461 -14.14 -23.62 2.73
CA VAL A 461 -14.32 -23.24 4.13
C VAL A 461 -12.99 -22.76 4.70
N HIS A 462 -12.97 -21.54 5.25
CA HIS A 462 -11.80 -20.93 5.87
C HIS A 462 -12.21 -20.24 7.17
N HIS A 463 -11.71 -20.72 8.31
CA HIS A 463 -12.04 -20.20 9.65
C HIS A 463 -13.55 -19.98 9.91
N GLY A 464 -14.40 -20.89 9.44
CA GLY A 464 -15.85 -20.79 9.60
C GLY A 464 -16.57 -19.94 8.55
N HIS A 465 -15.82 -19.33 7.62
CA HIS A 465 -16.36 -18.56 6.50
C HIS A 465 -16.47 -19.41 5.24
N LEU A 466 -17.50 -19.17 4.46
CA LEU A 466 -17.75 -19.85 3.19
C LEU A 466 -17.31 -18.96 2.03
N LEU A 467 -16.16 -19.30 1.42
CA LEU A 467 -15.52 -18.50 0.40
C LEU A 467 -15.82 -19.04 -1.01
N VAL A 468 -16.14 -18.13 -1.92
CA VAL A 468 -16.32 -18.38 -3.35
C VAL A 468 -15.44 -17.42 -4.16
N ASP A 469 -15.45 -17.55 -5.49
CA ASP A 469 -14.68 -16.73 -6.43
C ASP A 469 -14.81 -15.24 -6.11
N GLY A 470 -13.68 -14.55 -6.11
CA GLY A 470 -13.64 -13.12 -5.81
C GLY A 470 -14.40 -12.26 -6.82
N GLY A 471 -14.54 -12.73 -8.07
CA GLY A 471 -15.28 -12.03 -9.13
C GLY A 471 -16.76 -11.78 -8.82
N VAL A 472 -17.33 -12.47 -7.82
CA VAL A 472 -18.70 -12.22 -7.35
C VAL A 472 -18.84 -10.83 -6.75
N MET A 473 -17.86 -10.38 -5.94
CA MET A 473 -17.93 -9.08 -5.25
C MET A 473 -16.91 -8.07 -5.78
N ASN A 474 -15.66 -8.48 -6.08
CA ASN A 474 -14.60 -7.58 -6.55
C ASN A 474 -13.72 -8.28 -7.58
N ASN A 475 -14.01 -8.09 -8.85
CA ASN A 475 -13.27 -8.73 -9.93
C ASN A 475 -11.96 -8.02 -10.30
N LEU A 476 -11.82 -6.74 -9.96
CA LEU A 476 -10.63 -5.93 -10.25
C LEU A 476 -10.21 -5.16 -8.98
N PRO A 477 -9.48 -5.79 -8.04
CA PRO A 477 -9.27 -5.27 -6.68
C PRO A 477 -8.18 -4.18 -6.60
N VAL A 478 -8.37 -3.07 -7.31
CA VAL A 478 -7.49 -1.89 -7.29
C VAL A 478 -7.60 -1.17 -5.94
N ASP A 479 -8.80 -1.09 -5.39
CA ASP A 479 -9.09 -0.55 -4.06
C ASP A 479 -8.26 -1.25 -2.98
N VAL A 480 -8.23 -2.59 -3.02
CA VAL A 480 -7.42 -3.41 -2.09
C VAL A 480 -5.92 -3.12 -2.26
N MET A 481 -5.42 -3.00 -3.50
CA MET A 481 -4.02 -2.64 -3.74
C MET A 481 -3.68 -1.28 -3.12
N ARG A 482 -4.57 -0.30 -3.26
CA ARG A 482 -4.40 1.04 -2.67
C ARG A 482 -4.38 1.01 -1.14
N ASP A 483 -5.30 0.26 -0.53
CA ASP A 483 -5.41 0.14 0.93
C ASP A 483 -4.21 -0.59 1.55
N LEU A 484 -3.67 -1.61 0.88
CA LEU A 484 -2.51 -2.37 1.36
C LEU A 484 -1.19 -1.60 1.24
N ALA A 485 -1.09 -0.61 0.36
CA ALA A 485 0.13 0.15 0.14
C ALA A 485 -0.16 1.64 -0.16
N PRO A 486 -0.69 2.39 0.82
CA PRO A 486 -0.99 3.80 0.64
C PRO A 486 0.27 4.58 0.23
N GLY A 487 0.19 5.34 -0.87
CA GLY A 487 1.30 6.18 -1.32
C GLY A 487 2.52 5.43 -1.87
N ALA A 488 2.45 4.11 -2.05
CA ALA A 488 3.60 3.32 -2.50
C ALA A 488 4.04 3.62 -3.95
N GLY A 489 3.11 4.00 -4.83
CA GLY A 489 3.40 4.32 -6.23
C GLY A 489 2.22 4.04 -7.16
N PRO A 490 2.46 3.95 -8.47
CA PRO A 490 1.40 3.75 -9.44
C PRO A 490 0.78 2.36 -9.35
N VAL A 491 -0.53 2.28 -9.58
CA VAL A 491 -1.28 1.02 -9.69
C VAL A 491 -1.72 0.81 -11.13
N LEU A 492 -1.19 -0.25 -11.73
CA LEU A 492 -1.57 -0.73 -13.05
C LEU A 492 -2.67 -1.77 -12.89
N ALA A 493 -3.74 -1.64 -13.65
CA ALA A 493 -4.86 -2.57 -13.65
C ALA A 493 -5.04 -3.19 -15.04
N CYS A 494 -5.23 -4.52 -15.08
CA CYS A 494 -5.49 -5.26 -16.31
C CYS A 494 -6.89 -5.89 -16.23
N ASP A 495 -7.82 -5.39 -17.03
CA ASP A 495 -9.20 -5.86 -17.07
C ASP A 495 -9.48 -6.65 -18.35
N VAL A 496 -9.58 -7.98 -18.21
CA VAL A 496 -9.85 -8.92 -19.32
C VAL A 496 -11.30 -9.40 -19.33
N THR A 497 -12.18 -8.76 -18.55
CA THR A 497 -13.56 -9.23 -18.39
C THR A 497 -14.38 -9.09 -19.69
N GLY A 498 -14.10 -8.02 -20.47
CA GLY A 498 -14.87 -7.69 -21.67
C GLY A 498 -16.33 -7.32 -21.36
N GLU A 499 -17.06 -6.87 -22.36
CA GLU A 499 -18.51 -6.71 -22.26
C GLU A 499 -19.19 -8.06 -22.43
N ILE A 500 -19.99 -8.45 -21.45
CA ILE A 500 -20.84 -9.65 -21.53
C ILE A 500 -22.25 -9.20 -21.91
N ASP A 501 -22.50 -9.14 -23.23
CA ASP A 501 -23.83 -8.83 -23.74
C ASP A 501 -24.64 -10.16 -23.83
N MET A 502 -25.51 -10.38 -22.85
CA MET A 502 -26.45 -11.51 -22.89
C MET A 502 -27.76 -11.06 -23.54
N LYS A 503 -27.95 -11.40 -24.82
CA LYS A 503 -29.18 -11.10 -25.52
C LYS A 503 -30.21 -12.20 -25.30
N ALA A 504 -31.39 -11.84 -24.81
CA ALA A 504 -32.55 -12.70 -24.85
C ALA A 504 -33.12 -12.65 -26.27
N SER A 505 -33.24 -13.79 -26.90
CA SER A 505 -33.75 -13.88 -28.27
C SER A 505 -35.27 -13.92 -28.35
N ASP A 506 -35.97 -14.11 -27.24
CA ASP A 506 -37.43 -14.27 -27.21
C ASP A 506 -38.00 -14.05 -25.78
N ASP A 507 -39.10 -13.33 -25.67
CA ASP A 507 -39.83 -13.03 -24.43
C ASP A 507 -40.41 -14.27 -23.72
N ARG A 508 -40.54 -15.39 -24.42
CA ARG A 508 -41.06 -16.68 -23.91
C ARG A 508 -39.95 -17.68 -23.53
N TYR A 509 -38.75 -17.20 -23.24
CA TYR A 509 -37.65 -18.04 -22.76
C TYR A 509 -38.04 -18.70 -21.42
N GLY A 510 -38.16 -20.04 -21.41
CA GLY A 510 -38.57 -20.82 -20.23
C GLY A 510 -39.99 -21.37 -20.24
N GLU A 511 -40.92 -20.87 -21.06
CA GLU A 511 -42.25 -21.40 -21.22
C GLU A 511 -42.36 -22.54 -22.27
N ARG A 512 -41.20 -22.91 -22.83
CA ARG A 512 -41.12 -23.87 -23.93
C ARG A 512 -40.85 -25.28 -23.43
N PRO A 513 -41.36 -26.32 -24.15
CA PRO A 513 -41.05 -27.69 -23.81
C PRO A 513 -39.55 -27.98 -23.90
N TRP A 514 -39.02 -28.79 -22.97
CA TRP A 514 -37.58 -29.06 -22.76
C TRP A 514 -36.79 -29.44 -24.03
N TRP A 515 -37.42 -30.15 -25.01
CA TRP A 515 -36.79 -30.55 -26.27
C TRP A 515 -36.55 -29.36 -27.22
N ARG A 516 -37.34 -28.27 -27.14
CA ARG A 516 -37.08 -27.01 -27.85
C ARG A 516 -35.98 -26.24 -27.19
N LEU A 517 -35.95 -26.20 -25.87
CA LEU A 517 -34.85 -25.59 -25.10
C LEU A 517 -33.52 -26.27 -25.40
N LEU A 518 -33.49 -27.61 -25.54
CA LEU A 518 -32.30 -28.36 -25.92
C LEU A 518 -31.78 -27.95 -27.33
N ARG A 519 -32.73 -27.79 -28.29
CA ARG A 519 -32.42 -27.38 -29.66
C ARG A 519 -31.93 -25.93 -29.74
N GLU A 520 -32.46 -25.05 -28.92
CA GLU A 520 -32.06 -23.64 -28.80
C GLU A 520 -30.71 -23.48 -28.08
N HIS A 521 -30.45 -24.33 -27.10
CA HIS A 521 -29.15 -24.41 -26.46
C HIS A 521 -28.02 -24.73 -27.46
N MET A 522 -28.29 -25.64 -28.41
CA MET A 522 -27.35 -25.92 -29.50
C MET A 522 -27.20 -24.76 -30.51
N ARG A 523 -28.10 -23.76 -30.47
CA ARG A 523 -28.07 -22.55 -31.33
C ARG A 523 -27.56 -21.29 -30.64
N GLY A 524 -26.98 -21.41 -29.44
CA GLY A 524 -26.31 -20.30 -28.74
C GLY A 524 -27.11 -19.64 -27.61
N SER A 525 -28.19 -20.29 -27.12
CA SER A 525 -28.84 -19.82 -25.88
C SER A 525 -27.91 -19.90 -24.67
N PRO A 526 -28.01 -18.96 -23.71
CA PRO A 526 -27.12 -18.94 -22.56
C PRO A 526 -27.24 -20.22 -21.73
N SER A 527 -26.09 -20.81 -21.38
CA SER A 527 -26.05 -22.00 -20.52
C SER A 527 -26.38 -21.64 -19.06
N ILE A 528 -26.85 -22.61 -18.29
CA ILE A 528 -27.08 -22.44 -16.84
C ILE A 528 -25.85 -21.90 -16.13
N VAL A 529 -24.66 -22.34 -16.55
CA VAL A 529 -23.39 -21.86 -16.05
C VAL A 529 -23.17 -20.37 -16.36
N SER A 530 -23.48 -19.95 -17.59
CA SER A 530 -23.37 -18.53 -18.00
C SER A 530 -24.36 -17.66 -17.24
N ILE A 531 -25.59 -18.14 -17.00
CA ILE A 531 -26.59 -17.40 -16.22
C ILE A 531 -26.17 -17.27 -14.75
N LEU A 532 -25.71 -18.37 -14.13
CA LEU A 532 -25.21 -18.35 -12.75
C LEU A 532 -24.00 -17.43 -12.59
N MET A 533 -23.05 -17.51 -13.52
CA MET A 533 -21.90 -16.60 -13.51
C MET A 533 -22.31 -15.14 -13.66
N ARG A 534 -23.22 -14.87 -14.60
CA ARG A 534 -23.68 -13.49 -14.83
C ARG A 534 -24.43 -12.94 -13.62
N SER A 535 -25.37 -13.69 -13.04
CA SER A 535 -26.09 -13.26 -11.84
C SER A 535 -25.16 -13.02 -10.65
N GLY A 536 -24.08 -13.81 -10.50
CA GLY A 536 -23.08 -13.59 -9.46
C GLY A 536 -22.19 -12.36 -9.69
N THR A 537 -21.97 -11.96 -10.96
CA THR A 537 -21.01 -10.89 -11.30
C THR A 537 -21.64 -9.54 -11.64
N VAL A 538 -22.97 -9.46 -11.83
CA VAL A 538 -23.67 -8.20 -12.16
C VAL A 538 -23.41 -7.10 -11.10
N GLY A 539 -23.40 -7.47 -9.81
CA GLY A 539 -23.11 -6.52 -8.72
C GLY A 539 -21.69 -5.94 -8.78
N SER A 540 -20.71 -6.76 -9.14
CA SER A 540 -19.31 -6.31 -9.24
C SER A 540 -19.05 -5.39 -10.45
N GLU A 541 -19.91 -5.43 -11.48
CA GLU A 541 -19.77 -4.53 -12.65
C GLU A 541 -20.06 -3.06 -12.33
N ALA A 542 -21.04 -2.79 -11.49
CA ALA A 542 -21.33 -1.42 -11.06
C ALA A 542 -20.15 -0.83 -10.29
N GLN A 543 -19.55 -1.64 -9.41
CA GLN A 543 -18.35 -1.24 -8.64
C GLN A 543 -17.10 -1.11 -9.53
N ARG A 544 -16.98 -1.93 -10.58
CA ARG A 544 -15.85 -1.93 -11.52
C ARG A 544 -15.59 -0.55 -12.15
N ARG A 545 -16.66 0.21 -12.42
CA ARG A 545 -16.54 1.57 -12.97
C ARG A 545 -15.83 2.52 -12.00
N ILE A 546 -16.19 2.47 -10.73
CA ILE A 546 -15.58 3.28 -9.67
C ILE A 546 -14.12 2.86 -9.45
N VAL A 547 -13.88 1.55 -9.44
CA VAL A 547 -12.54 0.98 -9.22
C VAL A 547 -11.57 1.31 -10.37
N ARG A 548 -12.07 1.36 -11.61
CA ARG A 548 -11.28 1.77 -12.79
C ARG A 548 -10.75 3.21 -12.66
N GLU A 549 -11.53 4.11 -12.06
CA GLU A 549 -11.11 5.50 -11.83
C GLU A 549 -10.00 5.62 -10.76
N GLN A 550 -9.80 4.57 -9.97
CA GLN A 550 -8.80 4.53 -8.91
C GLN A 550 -7.43 4.01 -9.38
N CYS A 551 -7.32 3.40 -10.56
CA CYS A 551 -6.03 2.99 -11.10
C CYS A 551 -5.34 4.16 -11.83
N ASP A 552 -3.99 4.14 -11.84
CA ASP A 552 -3.21 5.14 -12.59
C ASP A 552 -3.06 4.77 -14.06
N TYR A 553 -3.15 3.47 -14.36
CA TYR A 553 -3.02 2.96 -15.72
C TYR A 553 -3.90 1.72 -15.91
N LEU A 554 -4.79 1.75 -16.88
CA LEU A 554 -5.70 0.66 -17.21
C LEU A 554 -5.34 0.08 -18.59
N ILE A 555 -5.20 -1.26 -18.65
CA ILE A 555 -5.05 -2.02 -19.89
C ILE A 555 -6.26 -2.94 -20.02
N GLU A 556 -7.01 -2.77 -21.10
CA GLU A 556 -8.28 -3.45 -21.34
C GLU A 556 -8.32 -4.03 -22.76
N PRO A 557 -7.82 -5.26 -22.94
CA PRO A 557 -7.85 -5.89 -24.25
C PRO A 557 -9.28 -6.26 -24.66
N PRO A 558 -9.67 -6.05 -25.93
CA PRO A 558 -10.97 -6.49 -26.43
C PRO A 558 -10.98 -8.01 -26.53
N MET A 559 -11.95 -8.67 -25.88
CA MET A 559 -12.07 -10.15 -25.80
C MET A 559 -13.36 -10.71 -26.43
N PRO A 560 -13.92 -10.16 -27.54
CA PRO A 560 -15.25 -10.56 -27.99
C PRO A 560 -15.30 -12.01 -28.51
N ALA A 561 -14.16 -12.53 -28.98
CA ALA A 561 -14.09 -13.86 -29.59
C ALA A 561 -13.67 -14.98 -28.64
N ILE A 562 -13.40 -14.68 -27.35
CA ILE A 562 -12.87 -15.64 -26.38
C ILE A 562 -13.89 -15.84 -25.25
N GLY A 563 -14.44 -17.06 -25.15
CA GLY A 563 -15.30 -17.46 -24.04
C GLY A 563 -14.49 -17.80 -22.78
N LEU A 564 -15.16 -17.78 -21.63
CA LEU A 564 -14.53 -18.03 -20.32
C LEU A 564 -13.90 -19.42 -20.16
N ARG A 565 -14.25 -20.39 -21.01
CA ARG A 565 -13.75 -21.77 -20.99
C ARG A 565 -13.00 -22.18 -22.27
N ASP A 566 -12.66 -21.21 -23.11
CA ASP A 566 -12.00 -21.45 -24.41
C ASP A 566 -10.47 -21.64 -24.22
N TRP A 567 -10.06 -22.62 -23.42
CA TRP A 567 -8.65 -22.90 -23.10
C TRP A 567 -7.78 -23.06 -24.34
N LYS A 568 -8.34 -23.58 -25.45
CA LYS A 568 -7.63 -23.77 -26.72
C LYS A 568 -7.25 -22.47 -27.40
N LYS A 569 -7.87 -21.34 -27.02
CA LYS A 569 -7.53 -20.01 -27.55
C LYS A 569 -6.42 -19.31 -26.75
N PHE A 570 -5.60 -20.07 -26.07
CA PHE A 570 -4.49 -19.60 -25.25
C PHE A 570 -3.61 -18.59 -26.00
N ASP A 571 -3.06 -18.99 -27.16
CA ASP A 571 -2.15 -18.15 -27.93
C ASP A 571 -2.82 -16.88 -28.45
N GLN A 572 -4.07 -17.00 -28.87
CA GLN A 572 -4.86 -15.85 -29.31
C GLN A 572 -5.05 -14.84 -28.18
N ALA A 573 -5.38 -15.30 -26.95
CA ALA A 573 -5.54 -14.43 -25.81
C ALA A 573 -4.23 -13.73 -25.41
N VAL A 574 -3.12 -14.47 -25.41
CA VAL A 574 -1.79 -13.93 -25.11
C VAL A 574 -1.41 -12.85 -26.13
N GLN A 575 -1.62 -13.10 -27.42
CA GLN A 575 -1.29 -12.14 -28.49
C GLN A 575 -2.14 -10.88 -28.37
N GLU A 576 -3.45 -11.02 -28.16
CA GLU A 576 -4.37 -9.88 -28.00
C GLU A 576 -3.97 -8.99 -26.80
N GLY A 577 -3.60 -9.63 -25.68
CA GLY A 577 -3.10 -8.92 -24.50
C GLY A 577 -1.81 -8.14 -24.78
N TYR A 578 -0.88 -8.76 -25.52
CA TYR A 578 0.40 -8.16 -25.89
C TYR A 578 0.21 -6.94 -26.80
N ASP A 579 -0.56 -7.10 -27.87
CA ASP A 579 -0.79 -6.04 -28.86
C ASP A 579 -1.52 -4.84 -28.22
N THR A 580 -2.51 -5.12 -27.39
CA THR A 580 -3.24 -4.08 -26.65
C THR A 580 -2.32 -3.31 -25.71
N ALA A 581 -1.49 -4.01 -24.92
CA ALA A 581 -0.59 -3.37 -23.98
C ALA A 581 0.43 -2.48 -24.71
N ARG A 582 0.99 -2.95 -25.83
CA ARG A 582 1.89 -2.18 -26.69
C ARG A 582 1.21 -0.91 -27.21
N ALA A 583 0.03 -1.04 -27.78
CA ALA A 583 -0.74 0.09 -28.30
C ALA A 583 -1.10 1.11 -27.20
N CYS A 584 -1.46 0.63 -26.01
CA CYS A 584 -1.73 1.50 -24.85
C CYS A 584 -0.49 2.29 -24.42
N MET A 585 0.68 1.64 -24.33
CA MET A 585 1.94 2.29 -23.93
C MET A 585 2.46 3.27 -24.97
N GLU A 586 2.27 2.98 -26.25
CA GLU A 586 2.62 3.91 -27.34
C GLU A 586 1.75 5.16 -27.32
N LYS A 587 0.46 5.02 -27.00
CA LYS A 587 -0.48 6.14 -26.92
C LYS A 587 -0.32 6.95 -25.64
N ASN A 588 -0.14 6.27 -24.51
CA ASN A 588 0.00 6.88 -23.19
C ASN A 588 1.14 6.16 -22.46
N PRO A 589 2.31 6.77 -22.28
CA PRO A 589 3.39 6.20 -21.49
C PRO A 589 2.92 5.95 -20.05
N ILE A 590 3.35 4.81 -19.48
CA ILE A 590 3.05 4.48 -18.08
C ILE A 590 3.60 5.61 -17.19
N PRO A 591 2.81 6.13 -16.23
CA PRO A 591 3.22 7.22 -15.37
C PRO A 591 4.26 6.73 -14.34
N MET A 592 5.44 6.36 -14.82
CA MET A 592 6.60 6.16 -13.96
C MET A 592 7.00 7.55 -13.46
N ARG A 593 6.65 7.87 -12.21
CA ARG A 593 6.93 9.19 -11.63
C ARG A 593 8.41 9.51 -11.76
N GLN A 594 8.76 10.29 -12.79
CA GLN A 594 10.06 10.94 -12.90
C GLN A 594 10.15 11.95 -11.75
N THR A 595 11.29 11.99 -11.12
CA THR A 595 11.59 13.02 -10.12
C THR A 595 11.47 14.37 -10.80
N VAL A 596 10.43 15.14 -10.45
CA VAL A 596 10.49 16.58 -10.70
C VAL A 596 11.55 17.09 -9.73
N VAL A 597 12.76 17.19 -10.22
CA VAL A 597 13.79 18.01 -9.58
C VAL A 597 13.22 19.42 -9.61
N ARG A 598 12.60 19.85 -8.53
CA ARG A 598 12.30 21.27 -8.35
C ARG A 598 13.66 21.93 -8.22
N ALA A 599 14.15 22.49 -9.32
CA ALA A 599 15.15 23.53 -9.27
C ALA A 599 14.60 24.62 -8.33
N ARG A 600 15.16 24.74 -7.15
CA ARG A 600 14.96 25.95 -6.34
C ARG A 600 15.60 27.08 -7.13
N PRO A 601 14.92 28.21 -7.31
CA PRO A 601 15.61 29.39 -7.77
C PRO A 601 16.73 29.68 -6.77
N VAL A 602 17.91 29.96 -7.31
CA VAL A 602 19.13 30.38 -6.60
C VAL A 602 18.86 31.66 -5.83
#